data_0043254d9a3e08f12ff392b1d52585f1
#
_entry.id   0043254d9a3e08f12ff392b1d52585f1
#
_cell.length_a   1.000
_cell.length_b   1.000
_cell.length_c   1.000
_cell.angle_alpha   90.00
_cell.angle_beta   90.00
_cell.angle_gamma   90.00
#
_symmetry.space_group_name_H-M   'P 1'
#
loop_
_entity.id
_entity.type
_entity.pdbx_description
1 polymer ?
#
loop_
_entity_poly.entity_id
_entity_poly.type
_entity_poly.pdbx_seq_one_letter_code
_entity_poly.pdbx_strand_id
1 'polypeptide(L)'
;MANLLNIYNFWQILNGQSYFERFAANESPFVHLWTMSINGQFYILWPLVIFLLVKYGKKRKNIFSILLILSILSAIEMAIMFKTDVNINRIYYGTDTRFFSLGLGAALAVVWPLNKLKRNIKHNYYLLLDIFGLISFCGIIILFLSPIMNAEKAFTYLGGMFLFTLFTTILVGITAHPGSHWNKWLTNPIFNWIGSRSYEIYLYQLSLIHI
;
A
#
# COMPACT_ATOMS: atom_id res chain seq x y z
N MET A 1 -7.68 5.86 22.84
CA MET A 1 -6.56 6.84 22.96
C MET A 1 -5.46 6.57 21.92
N ALA A 2 -4.86 5.38 21.83
CA ALA A 2 -3.76 5.10 20.88
C ALA A 2 -4.12 5.37 19.39
N ASN A 3 -5.35 5.11 18.97
CA ASN A 3 -5.82 5.42 17.61
C ASN A 3 -5.85 6.93 17.31
N LEU A 4 -6.23 7.76 18.28
CA LEU A 4 -6.26 9.22 18.11
C LEU A 4 -4.86 9.83 17.96
N LEU A 5 -3.86 9.19 18.55
CA LEU A 5 -2.46 9.60 18.47
C LEU A 5 -1.70 8.98 17.30
N ASN A 6 -2.36 8.18 16.45
CA ASN A 6 -1.75 7.44 15.34
C ASN A 6 -0.59 6.50 15.78
N ILE A 7 -0.68 5.91 16.98
CA ILE A 7 0.33 4.98 17.53
C ILE A 7 -0.25 3.60 17.85
N TYR A 8 -1.44 3.29 17.34
CA TYR A 8 -2.14 2.04 17.66
C TYR A 8 -1.39 0.79 17.15
N ASN A 9 -0.69 0.89 16.04
CA ASN A 9 0.18 -0.19 15.54
C ASN A 9 1.31 -0.52 16.54
N PHE A 10 1.96 0.47 17.14
CA PHE A 10 2.97 0.26 18.18
C PHE A 10 2.33 -0.30 19.45
N TRP A 11 1.15 0.18 19.82
CA TRP A 11 0.42 -0.34 20.97
C TRP A 11 0.09 -1.83 20.81
N GLN A 12 -0.33 -2.27 19.60
CA GLN A 12 -0.57 -3.69 19.31
C GLN A 12 0.72 -4.52 19.39
N ILE A 13 1.85 -4.01 18.88
CA ILE A 13 3.15 -4.68 19.00
C ILE A 13 3.53 -4.90 20.47
N LEU A 14 3.41 -3.85 21.29
CA LEU A 14 3.79 -3.90 22.71
C LEU A 14 2.88 -4.82 23.54
N ASN A 15 1.60 -4.91 23.22
CA ASN A 15 0.64 -5.75 23.93
C ASN A 15 0.53 -7.17 23.34
N GLY A 16 1.34 -7.53 22.35
CA GLY A 16 1.35 -8.86 21.74
C GLY A 16 0.05 -9.24 21.04
N GLN A 17 -0.81 -8.27 20.69
CA GLN A 17 -2.06 -8.56 20.01
C GLN A 17 -1.82 -9.01 18.57
N SER A 18 -2.29 -10.22 18.23
CA SER A 18 -2.15 -10.78 16.90
C SER A 18 -3.33 -10.39 16.01
N TYR A 19 -3.03 -9.88 14.82
CA TYR A 19 -4.07 -9.65 13.80
C TYR A 19 -4.74 -10.96 13.34
N PHE A 20 -4.06 -12.09 13.51
CA PHE A 20 -4.49 -13.39 13.01
C PHE A 20 -5.36 -14.16 13.99
N GLU A 21 -5.32 -13.82 15.28
CA GLU A 21 -6.15 -14.40 16.34
C GLU A 21 -7.50 -13.67 16.51
N ARG A 22 -7.87 -12.83 15.55
CA ARG A 22 -9.06 -11.94 15.60
C ARG A 22 -10.43 -12.64 15.72
N PHE A 23 -10.47 -13.96 15.78
CA PHE A 23 -11.66 -14.73 16.08
C PHE A 23 -11.68 -15.29 17.52
N ALA A 24 -10.69 -14.96 18.35
CA ALA A 24 -10.72 -15.28 19.76
C ALA A 24 -11.72 -14.37 20.50
N ALA A 25 -12.45 -14.95 21.45
CA ALA A 25 -13.68 -14.39 22.04
C ALA A 25 -13.58 -13.02 22.76
N ASN A 26 -12.41 -12.37 22.78
CA ASN A 26 -12.18 -11.11 23.51
C ASN A 26 -11.48 -10.02 22.70
N GLU A 27 -11.48 -10.08 21.36
CA GLU A 27 -10.77 -9.06 20.56
C GLU A 27 -11.60 -7.83 20.24
N SER A 28 -10.92 -6.69 20.24
CA SER A 28 -11.52 -5.41 19.87
C SER A 28 -11.93 -5.40 18.39
N PRO A 29 -13.16 -4.96 18.03
CA PRO A 29 -13.58 -4.78 16.64
C PRO A 29 -12.74 -3.77 15.86
N PHE A 30 -11.84 -3.06 16.55
CA PHE A 30 -10.99 -2.01 15.98
C PHE A 30 -9.56 -2.48 15.66
N VAL A 31 -9.27 -3.79 15.71
CA VAL A 31 -7.92 -4.34 15.43
C VAL A 31 -7.40 -3.88 14.07
N HIS A 32 -8.26 -3.75 13.05
CA HIS A 32 -7.88 -3.33 11.70
C HIS A 32 -7.38 -1.88 11.59
N LEU A 33 -7.62 -1.02 12.61
CA LEU A 33 -7.25 0.39 12.57
C LEU A 33 -5.73 0.67 12.68
N TRP A 34 -4.90 -0.37 12.84
CA TRP A 34 -3.44 -0.21 12.84
C TRP A 34 -2.92 0.43 11.54
N THR A 35 -3.54 0.12 10.40
CA THR A 35 -3.18 0.73 9.11
C THR A 35 -3.48 2.23 9.07
N MET A 36 -4.54 2.67 9.75
CA MET A 36 -4.85 4.10 9.91
C MET A 36 -3.74 4.82 10.68
N SER A 37 -3.20 4.15 11.71
CA SER A 37 -2.09 4.73 12.49
C SER A 37 -0.83 4.91 11.63
N ILE A 38 -0.49 3.92 10.80
CA ILE A 38 0.63 4.04 9.85
C ILE A 38 0.38 5.18 8.86
N ASN A 39 -0.82 5.24 8.28
CA ASN A 39 -1.18 6.31 7.35
C ASN A 39 -1.13 7.69 8.04
N GLY A 40 -1.62 7.81 9.28
CA GLY A 40 -1.58 9.04 10.06
C GLY A 40 -0.15 9.50 10.35
N GLN A 41 0.74 8.59 10.77
CA GLN A 41 2.18 8.87 10.93
C GLN A 41 2.78 9.40 9.63
N PHE A 42 2.45 8.74 8.52
CA PHE A 42 2.93 9.14 7.21
C PHE A 42 2.42 10.54 6.83
N TYR A 43 1.14 10.86 7.01
CA TYR A 43 0.59 12.18 6.71
C TYR A 43 1.22 13.30 7.53
N ILE A 44 1.58 13.02 8.78
CA ILE A 44 2.25 14.00 9.65
C ILE A 44 3.71 14.23 9.20
N LEU A 45 4.43 13.14 8.92
CA LEU A 45 5.87 13.22 8.59
C LEU A 45 6.13 13.57 7.13
N TRP A 46 5.21 13.25 6.22
CA TRP A 46 5.41 13.37 4.79
C TRP A 46 5.69 14.79 4.29
N PRO A 47 5.01 15.84 4.77
CA PRO A 47 5.34 17.21 4.37
C PRO A 47 6.80 17.56 4.65
N LEU A 48 7.32 17.15 5.81
CA LEU A 48 8.72 17.36 6.18
C LEU A 48 9.67 16.55 5.27
N VAL A 49 9.36 15.27 5.03
CA VAL A 49 10.14 14.40 4.15
C VAL A 49 10.21 14.98 2.73
N ILE A 50 9.08 15.38 2.16
CA ILE A 50 9.03 16.00 0.83
C ILE A 50 9.81 17.31 0.80
N PHE A 51 9.66 18.15 1.82
CA PHE A 51 10.44 19.39 1.91
C PHE A 51 11.95 19.12 1.87
N LEU A 52 12.42 18.16 2.65
CA LEU A 52 13.84 17.77 2.67
C LEU A 52 14.27 17.15 1.33
N LEU A 53 13.47 16.26 0.75
CA LEU A 53 13.75 15.64 -0.55
C LEU A 53 13.82 16.68 -1.68
N VAL A 54 12.94 17.67 -1.68
CA VAL A 54 12.97 18.75 -2.68
C VAL A 54 14.17 19.68 -2.46
N LYS A 55 14.46 20.03 -1.21
CA LYS A 55 15.59 20.91 -0.85
C LYS A 55 16.94 20.29 -1.20
N TYR A 56 17.14 19.00 -0.89
CA TYR A 56 18.43 18.32 -1.05
C TYR A 56 18.52 17.44 -2.30
N GLY A 57 17.42 16.87 -2.74
CA GLY A 57 17.36 15.97 -3.90
C GLY A 57 17.56 16.69 -5.25
N LYS A 58 17.33 18.00 -5.31
CA LYS A 58 17.50 18.93 -6.45
C LYS A 58 16.87 18.49 -7.77
N LYS A 59 17.02 17.21 -8.16
CA LYS A 59 16.48 16.63 -9.40
C LYS A 59 15.41 15.58 -9.10
N ARG A 60 14.34 15.59 -9.87
CA ARG A 60 13.24 14.64 -9.79
C ARG A 60 13.71 13.18 -9.81
N LYS A 61 14.71 12.87 -10.64
CA LYS A 61 15.30 11.54 -10.74
C LYS A 61 15.92 11.10 -9.41
N ASN A 62 16.60 12.00 -8.69
CA ASN A 62 17.21 11.68 -7.39
C ASN A 62 16.16 11.38 -6.35
N ILE A 63 15.08 12.18 -6.29
CA ILE A 63 13.95 11.96 -5.37
C ILE A 63 13.31 10.59 -5.62
N PHE A 64 13.05 10.26 -6.89
CA PHE A 64 12.54 8.95 -7.28
C PHE A 64 13.47 7.82 -6.82
N SER A 65 14.78 7.94 -7.10
CA SER A 65 15.76 6.91 -6.73
C SER A 65 15.84 6.72 -5.21
N ILE A 66 15.82 7.80 -4.43
CA ILE A 66 15.82 7.73 -2.96
C ILE A 66 14.59 6.98 -2.46
N LEU A 67 13.40 7.35 -2.94
CA LEU A 67 12.15 6.70 -2.53
C LEU A 67 12.12 5.23 -2.91
N LEU A 68 12.60 4.88 -4.10
CA LEU A 68 12.68 3.50 -4.56
C LEU A 68 13.65 2.68 -3.71
N ILE A 69 14.85 3.22 -3.42
CA ILE A 69 15.85 2.55 -2.59
C ILE A 69 15.30 2.34 -1.17
N LEU A 70 14.69 3.34 -0.56
CA LEU A 70 14.08 3.22 0.76
C LEU A 70 12.95 2.18 0.79
N SER A 71 12.14 2.10 -0.29
CA SER A 71 11.10 1.08 -0.41
C SER A 71 11.70 -0.33 -0.51
N ILE A 72 12.77 -0.50 -1.29
CA ILE A 72 13.45 -1.79 -1.41
C ILE A 72 14.09 -2.17 -0.07
N LEU A 73 14.74 -1.24 0.63
CA LEU A 73 15.34 -1.49 1.94
C LEU A 73 14.27 -1.92 2.97
N SER A 74 13.12 -1.27 2.99
CA SER A 74 11.99 -1.65 3.85
C SER A 74 11.50 -3.09 3.58
N ALA A 75 11.42 -3.49 2.29
CA ALA A 75 11.05 -4.85 1.92
C ALA A 75 12.12 -5.89 2.31
N ILE A 76 13.39 -5.53 2.18
CA ILE A 76 14.53 -6.37 2.60
C ILE A 76 14.53 -6.50 4.14
N GLU A 77 14.30 -5.41 4.86
CA GLU A 77 14.18 -5.41 6.32
C GLU A 77 13.07 -6.38 6.78
N MET A 78 11.89 -6.34 6.18
CA MET A 78 10.81 -7.28 6.43
C MET A 78 11.26 -8.73 6.23
N ALA A 79 11.96 -9.02 5.13
CA ALA A 79 12.42 -10.36 4.81
C ALA A 79 13.51 -10.86 5.78
N ILE A 80 14.42 -9.98 6.21
CA ILE A 80 15.46 -10.31 7.19
C ILE A 80 14.83 -10.59 8.56
N MET A 81 13.92 -9.72 9.03
CA MET A 81 13.23 -9.92 10.30
C MET A 81 12.47 -11.24 10.35
N PHE A 82 11.85 -11.62 9.24
CA PHE A 82 11.16 -12.91 9.14
C PHE A 82 12.13 -14.09 9.25
N LYS A 83 13.31 -14.02 8.60
CA LYS A 83 14.33 -15.07 8.66
C LYS A 83 15.03 -15.17 10.02
N THR A 84 15.03 -14.11 10.80
CA THR A 84 15.62 -14.07 12.15
C THR A 84 14.59 -14.35 13.26
N ASP A 85 13.44 -14.92 12.89
CA ASP A 85 12.35 -15.33 13.81
C ASP A 85 11.86 -14.19 14.72
N VAL A 86 11.91 -12.96 14.25
CA VAL A 86 11.29 -11.83 14.94
C VAL A 86 9.78 -12.05 14.99
N ASN A 87 9.15 -11.64 16.08
CA ASN A 87 7.70 -11.76 16.26
C ASN A 87 6.92 -11.25 15.05
N ILE A 88 6.04 -12.11 14.50
CA ILE A 88 5.26 -11.82 13.29
C ILE A 88 4.43 -10.53 13.45
N ASN A 89 3.92 -10.25 14.64
CA ASN A 89 3.17 -9.02 14.92
C ASN A 89 4.05 -7.78 14.71
N ARG A 90 5.33 -7.82 15.13
CA ARG A 90 6.28 -6.73 14.89
C ARG A 90 6.53 -6.49 13.40
N ILE A 91 6.68 -7.58 12.65
CA ILE A 91 6.91 -7.53 11.21
C ILE A 91 5.66 -7.00 10.48
N TYR A 92 4.48 -7.42 10.92
CA TYR A 92 3.21 -7.10 10.28
C TYR A 92 2.75 -5.67 10.56
N TYR A 93 2.91 -5.17 11.79
CA TYR A 93 2.44 -3.86 12.24
C TYR A 93 3.51 -2.76 12.15
N GLY A 94 4.76 -3.10 11.86
CA GLY A 94 5.86 -2.15 11.80
C GLY A 94 5.66 -1.09 10.71
N THR A 95 5.86 0.18 11.06
CA THR A 95 5.81 1.29 10.09
C THR A 95 6.99 1.21 9.11
N ASP A 96 8.15 0.82 9.61
CA ASP A 96 9.38 0.59 8.84
C ASP A 96 9.24 -0.54 7.82
N THR A 97 8.77 -1.70 8.27
CA THR A 97 8.54 -2.88 7.40
C THR A 97 7.41 -2.67 6.39
N ARG A 98 6.52 -1.70 6.61
CA ARG A 98 5.41 -1.34 5.70
C ARG A 98 5.70 -0.11 4.84
N PHE A 99 6.81 0.58 5.07
CA PHE A 99 7.16 1.79 4.33
C PHE A 99 7.17 1.58 2.82
N PHE A 100 7.57 0.39 2.33
CA PHE A 100 7.60 0.12 0.89
C PHE A 100 6.27 0.38 0.18
N SER A 101 5.13 0.16 0.84
CA SER A 101 3.82 0.39 0.23
C SER A 101 3.55 1.87 -0.03
N LEU A 102 3.89 2.71 0.93
CA LEU A 102 3.78 4.17 0.83
C LEU A 102 4.87 4.76 -0.08
N GLY A 103 6.10 4.24 0.05
CA GLY A 103 7.26 4.69 -0.71
C GLY A 103 7.12 4.43 -2.22
N LEU A 104 6.60 3.27 -2.63
CA LEU A 104 6.32 2.98 -4.05
C LEU A 104 5.24 3.90 -4.61
N GLY A 105 4.17 4.17 -3.86
CA GLY A 105 3.14 5.13 -4.26
C GLY A 105 3.70 6.55 -4.43
N ALA A 106 4.55 6.97 -3.50
CA ALA A 106 5.24 8.26 -3.57
C ALA A 106 6.23 8.33 -4.75
N ALA A 107 6.98 7.27 -5.01
CA ALA A 107 7.86 7.17 -6.17
C ALA A 107 7.07 7.26 -7.48
N LEU A 108 5.92 6.59 -7.57
CA LEU A 108 5.01 6.72 -8.70
C LEU A 108 4.58 8.18 -8.90
N ALA A 109 4.15 8.89 -7.86
CA ALA A 109 3.72 10.28 -7.96
C ALA A 109 4.84 11.21 -8.48
N VAL A 110 6.09 10.90 -8.17
CA VAL A 110 7.25 11.65 -8.68
C VAL A 110 7.44 11.41 -10.18
N VAL A 111 7.34 10.17 -10.68
CA VAL A 111 7.58 9.84 -12.09
C VAL A 111 6.36 10.11 -12.95
N TRP A 112 5.16 9.92 -12.42
CA TRP A 112 3.88 9.94 -13.12
C TRP A 112 2.97 11.09 -12.67
N PRO A 113 3.38 12.37 -12.81
CA PRO A 113 2.59 13.49 -12.35
C PRO A 113 1.36 13.69 -13.24
N LEU A 114 0.18 13.63 -12.64
CA LEU A 114 -1.11 13.67 -13.33
C LEU A 114 -1.26 14.89 -14.25
N ASN A 115 -0.74 16.05 -13.85
CA ASN A 115 -0.80 17.30 -14.63
C ASN A 115 0.04 17.28 -15.92
N LYS A 116 0.92 16.30 -16.11
CA LYS A 116 1.75 16.14 -17.32
C LYS A 116 1.29 15.02 -18.24
N LEU A 117 0.30 14.24 -17.82
CA LEU A 117 -0.22 13.13 -18.61
C LEU A 117 -1.15 13.66 -19.73
N LYS A 118 -0.83 13.30 -20.96
CA LYS A 118 -1.63 13.68 -22.13
C LYS A 118 -2.73 12.66 -22.37
N ARG A 119 -3.96 13.13 -22.66
CA ARG A 119 -5.07 12.26 -23.03
C ARG A 119 -4.86 11.56 -24.36
N ASN A 120 -4.28 12.27 -25.34
CA ASN A 120 -4.01 11.71 -26.66
C ASN A 120 -2.56 11.24 -26.72
N ILE A 121 -2.36 9.92 -26.71
CA ILE A 121 -1.09 9.25 -26.88
C ILE A 121 -1.11 8.39 -28.14
N LYS A 122 0.05 8.00 -28.67
CA LYS A 122 0.14 7.12 -29.82
C LYS A 122 -0.48 5.74 -29.53
N HIS A 123 -1.06 5.11 -30.54
CA HIS A 123 -1.75 3.82 -30.42
C HIS A 123 -0.93 2.74 -29.68
N ASN A 124 0.36 2.64 -29.97
CA ASN A 124 1.23 1.66 -29.31
C ASN A 124 1.34 1.86 -27.79
N TYR A 125 1.25 3.11 -27.29
CA TYR A 125 1.28 3.39 -25.85
C TYR A 125 -0.04 2.99 -25.17
N TYR A 126 -1.18 3.10 -25.85
CA TYR A 126 -2.45 2.57 -25.33
C TYR A 126 -2.35 1.07 -25.09
N LEU A 127 -1.84 0.34 -26.10
CA LEU A 127 -1.69 -1.12 -26.02
C LEU A 127 -0.76 -1.52 -24.87
N LEU A 128 0.36 -0.82 -24.69
CA LEU A 128 1.25 -1.07 -23.56
C LEU A 128 0.58 -0.84 -22.21
N LEU A 129 -0.16 0.27 -22.05
CA LEU A 129 -0.90 0.54 -20.81
C LEU A 129 -1.94 -0.54 -20.54
N ASP A 130 -2.65 -1.00 -21.54
CA ASP A 130 -3.68 -2.04 -21.41
C ASP A 130 -3.06 -3.39 -21.02
N ILE A 131 -1.94 -3.78 -21.65
CA ILE A 131 -1.23 -5.03 -21.33
C ILE A 131 -0.69 -4.98 -19.90
N PHE A 132 0.02 -3.92 -19.52
CA PHE A 132 0.54 -3.79 -18.16
C PHE A 132 -0.58 -3.69 -17.12
N GLY A 133 -1.71 -3.05 -17.46
CA GLY A 133 -2.90 -3.01 -16.63
C GLY A 133 -3.48 -4.40 -16.40
N LEU A 134 -3.61 -5.20 -17.48
CA LEU A 134 -4.10 -6.57 -17.41
C LEU A 134 -3.17 -7.47 -16.59
N ILE A 135 -1.87 -7.40 -16.85
CA ILE A 135 -0.86 -8.19 -16.10
C ILE A 135 -0.92 -7.83 -14.61
N SER A 136 -0.99 -6.53 -14.28
CA SER A 136 -1.04 -6.09 -12.89
C SER A 136 -2.35 -6.50 -12.21
N PHE A 137 -3.47 -6.38 -12.89
CA PHE A 137 -4.78 -6.79 -12.38
C PHE A 137 -4.84 -8.30 -12.14
N CYS A 138 -4.42 -9.11 -13.13
CA CYS A 138 -4.34 -10.56 -12.97
C CYS A 138 -3.36 -10.96 -11.86
N GLY A 139 -2.19 -10.30 -11.79
CA GLY A 139 -1.21 -10.53 -10.73
C GLY A 139 -1.77 -10.28 -9.33
N ILE A 140 -2.53 -9.19 -9.14
CA ILE A 140 -3.21 -8.89 -7.88
C ILE A 140 -4.22 -10.00 -7.53
N ILE A 141 -5.06 -10.41 -8.49
CA ILE A 141 -6.07 -11.46 -8.26
C ILE A 141 -5.40 -12.79 -7.93
N ILE A 142 -4.39 -13.20 -8.70
CA ILE A 142 -3.67 -14.45 -8.47
C ILE A 142 -3.04 -14.45 -7.08
N LEU A 143 -2.35 -13.38 -6.69
CA LEU A 143 -1.74 -13.28 -5.36
C LEU A 143 -2.80 -13.26 -4.25
N PHE A 144 -3.91 -12.54 -4.45
CA PHE A 144 -4.98 -12.44 -3.45
C PHE A 144 -5.70 -13.78 -3.22
N LEU A 145 -5.98 -14.53 -4.29
CA LEU A 145 -6.65 -15.83 -4.21
C LEU A 145 -5.69 -16.98 -3.89
N SER A 146 -4.39 -16.75 -3.99
CA SER A 146 -3.40 -17.80 -3.77
C SER A 146 -3.28 -18.16 -2.29
N PRO A 147 -3.34 -19.45 -1.93
CA PRO A 147 -3.08 -19.89 -0.56
C PRO A 147 -1.62 -19.64 -0.11
N ILE A 148 -0.74 -19.27 -1.04
CA ILE A 148 0.66 -18.93 -0.76
C ILE A 148 0.78 -17.54 -0.10
N MET A 149 -0.17 -16.63 -0.36
CA MET A 149 -0.27 -15.31 0.28
C MET A 149 -1.08 -15.36 1.57
N ASN A 150 -0.73 -16.28 2.45
CA ASN A 150 -1.30 -16.36 3.79
C ASN A 150 -0.32 -15.78 4.82
N ALA A 151 -0.87 -15.27 5.92
CA ALA A 151 -0.13 -14.70 7.04
C ALA A 151 0.91 -15.64 7.67
N GLU A 152 0.68 -16.95 7.57
CA GLU A 152 1.58 -18.00 8.10
C GLU A 152 2.66 -18.41 7.11
N LYS A 153 2.58 -17.96 5.85
CA LYS A 153 3.49 -18.40 4.79
C LYS A 153 4.68 -17.47 4.63
N ALA A 154 5.87 -18.05 4.58
CA ALA A 154 7.12 -17.33 4.38
C ALA A 154 7.11 -16.44 3.13
N PHE A 155 6.51 -16.90 2.03
CA PHE A 155 6.41 -16.12 0.78
C PHE A 155 5.83 -14.72 1.00
N THR A 156 4.82 -14.60 1.88
CA THR A 156 4.16 -13.33 2.19
C THR A 156 5.15 -12.26 2.64
N TYR A 157 6.10 -12.64 3.52
CA TYR A 157 7.10 -11.72 4.09
C TYR A 157 8.39 -11.63 3.28
N LEU A 158 8.74 -12.69 2.53
CA LEU A 158 9.96 -12.74 1.74
C LEU A 158 9.88 -11.99 0.39
N GLY A 159 8.73 -11.38 0.10
CA GLY A 159 8.56 -10.58 -1.12
C GLY A 159 7.13 -10.55 -1.67
N GLY A 160 6.24 -11.43 -1.21
CA GLY A 160 4.87 -11.50 -1.69
C GLY A 160 4.10 -10.18 -1.50
N MET A 161 4.22 -9.57 -0.32
CA MET A 161 3.60 -8.26 -0.06
C MET A 161 4.20 -7.14 -0.90
N PHE A 162 5.52 -7.16 -1.11
CA PHE A 162 6.18 -6.18 -1.98
C PHE A 162 5.70 -6.32 -3.43
N LEU A 163 5.63 -7.56 -3.94
CA LEU A 163 5.16 -7.86 -5.29
C LEU A 163 3.69 -7.44 -5.47
N PHE A 164 2.84 -7.73 -4.49
CA PHE A 164 1.44 -7.28 -4.48
C PHE A 164 1.33 -5.76 -4.55
N THR A 165 2.13 -5.05 -3.75
CA THR A 165 2.18 -3.59 -3.75
C THR A 165 2.71 -3.04 -5.08
N LEU A 166 3.68 -3.69 -5.68
CA LEU A 166 4.23 -3.30 -6.99
C LEU A 166 3.14 -3.38 -8.08
N PHE A 167 2.42 -4.49 -8.17
CA PHE A 167 1.30 -4.62 -9.11
C PHE A 167 0.22 -3.58 -8.84
N THR A 168 -0.14 -3.35 -7.58
CA THR A 168 -1.12 -2.32 -7.22
C THR A 168 -0.64 -0.93 -7.62
N THR A 169 0.63 -0.60 -7.39
CA THR A 169 1.22 0.69 -7.77
C THR A 169 1.20 0.91 -9.28
N ILE A 170 1.55 -0.12 -10.07
CA ILE A 170 1.49 -0.08 -11.54
C ILE A 170 0.04 0.13 -12.00
N LEU A 171 -0.91 -0.65 -11.46
CA LEU A 171 -2.32 -0.53 -11.81
C LEU A 171 -2.88 0.86 -11.50
N VAL A 172 -2.55 1.42 -10.33
CA VAL A 172 -2.93 2.81 -9.95
C VAL A 172 -2.34 3.82 -10.94
N GLY A 173 -1.08 3.67 -11.34
CA GLY A 173 -0.47 4.54 -12.35
C GLY A 173 -1.19 4.49 -13.70
N ILE A 174 -1.58 3.31 -14.13
CA ILE A 174 -2.29 3.09 -15.40
C ILE A 174 -3.71 3.64 -15.33
N THR A 175 -4.43 3.36 -14.24
CA THR A 175 -5.81 3.86 -14.05
C THR A 175 -5.88 5.37 -13.88
N ALA A 176 -4.84 5.98 -13.34
CA ALA A 176 -4.70 7.43 -13.25
C ALA A 176 -4.41 8.12 -14.60
N HIS A 177 -3.96 7.36 -15.63
CA HIS A 177 -3.65 7.94 -16.93
C HIS A 177 -4.93 8.23 -17.73
N PRO A 178 -5.21 9.49 -18.13
CA PRO A 178 -6.47 9.88 -18.76
C PRO A 178 -6.69 9.27 -20.16
N GLY A 179 -5.64 8.73 -20.78
CA GLY A 179 -5.68 8.01 -22.05
C GLY A 179 -5.90 6.50 -21.92
N SER A 180 -5.84 5.91 -20.72
CA SER A 180 -6.00 4.49 -20.51
C SER A 180 -7.46 4.02 -20.64
N HIS A 181 -7.68 2.83 -21.23
CA HIS A 181 -8.99 2.19 -21.22
C HIS A 181 -9.41 1.78 -19.79
N TRP A 182 -8.45 1.42 -18.94
CA TRP A 182 -8.65 1.15 -17.51
C TRP A 182 -9.22 2.36 -16.77
N ASN A 183 -8.76 3.57 -17.07
CA ASN A 183 -9.32 4.80 -16.51
C ASN A 183 -10.81 4.93 -16.87
N LYS A 184 -11.17 4.75 -18.15
CA LYS A 184 -12.56 4.83 -18.60
C LYS A 184 -13.46 3.78 -17.94
N TRP A 185 -12.93 2.57 -17.76
CA TRP A 185 -13.70 1.46 -17.16
C TRP A 185 -13.94 1.69 -15.67
N LEU A 186 -12.93 2.19 -14.93
CA LEU A 186 -13.03 2.43 -13.50
C LEU A 186 -13.66 3.78 -13.11
N THR A 187 -13.84 4.71 -14.05
CA THR A 187 -14.54 5.97 -13.81
C THR A 187 -16.06 5.89 -14.00
N ASN A 188 -16.64 4.70 -14.05
CA ASN A 188 -18.09 4.56 -14.10
C ASN A 188 -18.75 4.96 -12.74
N PRO A 189 -20.04 5.26 -12.72
CA PRO A 189 -20.76 5.73 -11.52
C PRO A 189 -20.65 4.79 -10.32
N ILE A 190 -20.61 3.47 -10.56
CA ILE A 190 -20.55 2.44 -9.51
C ILE A 190 -19.22 2.50 -8.77
N PHE A 191 -18.09 2.47 -9.51
CA PHE A 191 -16.77 2.55 -8.88
C PHE A 191 -16.51 3.92 -8.24
N ASN A 192 -17.02 5.00 -8.82
CA ASN A 192 -16.94 6.33 -8.21
C ASN A 192 -17.73 6.38 -6.89
N TRP A 193 -18.90 5.76 -6.83
CA TRP A 193 -19.70 5.68 -5.61
C TRP A 193 -18.99 4.87 -4.51
N ILE A 194 -18.42 3.69 -4.87
CA ILE A 194 -17.63 2.87 -3.93
C ILE A 194 -16.38 3.64 -3.48
N GLY A 195 -15.64 4.23 -4.42
CA GLY A 195 -14.41 4.97 -4.12
C GLY A 195 -14.63 6.15 -3.18
N SER A 196 -15.71 6.92 -3.37
CA SER A 196 -16.03 8.06 -2.50
C SER A 196 -16.40 7.66 -1.07
N ARG A 197 -16.80 6.40 -0.85
CA ARG A 197 -17.17 5.84 0.46
C ARG A 197 -16.19 4.79 0.99
N SER A 198 -15.09 4.57 0.29
CA SER A 198 -14.12 3.53 0.63
C SER A 198 -13.58 3.66 2.06
N TYR A 199 -13.41 4.89 2.55
CA TYR A 199 -12.97 5.17 3.92
C TYR A 199 -14.03 4.73 4.96
N GLU A 200 -15.28 5.06 4.74
CA GLU A 200 -16.39 4.69 5.62
C GLU A 200 -16.59 3.17 5.62
N ILE A 201 -16.55 2.54 4.43
CA ILE A 201 -16.62 1.09 4.28
C ILE A 201 -15.49 0.42 5.06
N TYR A 202 -14.26 0.95 4.97
CA TYR A 202 -13.11 0.44 5.72
C TYR A 202 -13.31 0.56 7.24
N LEU A 203 -13.85 1.67 7.73
CA LEU A 203 -14.07 1.88 9.18
C LEU A 203 -15.11 0.91 9.74
N TYR A 204 -16.17 0.63 8.99
CA TYR A 204 -17.31 -0.16 9.49
C TYR A 204 -17.24 -1.66 9.14
N GLN A 205 -16.32 -2.07 8.25
CA GLN A 205 -16.28 -3.45 7.74
C GLN A 205 -16.21 -4.54 8.83
N LEU A 206 -15.47 -4.31 9.93
CA LEU A 206 -15.37 -5.30 11.00
C LEU A 206 -16.45 -5.13 12.07
N SER A 207 -16.97 -3.93 12.29
CA SER A 207 -18.07 -3.74 13.23
C SER A 207 -19.38 -4.37 12.74
N LEU A 208 -19.56 -4.50 11.41
CA LEU A 208 -20.71 -5.19 10.82
C LEU A 208 -20.58 -6.73 10.86
N ILE A 209 -19.38 -7.27 10.96
CA ILE A 209 -19.15 -8.72 11.03
C ILE A 209 -19.36 -9.25 12.45
N HIS A 210 -19.25 -8.37 13.46
CA HIS A 210 -19.42 -8.72 14.88
C HIS A 210 -20.84 -8.52 15.42
N ILE A 211 -21.81 -8.13 14.57
CA ILE A 211 -23.24 -8.09 14.88
C ILE A 211 -23.90 -9.38 14.36
#